data_f1d115ea823b45764b3a033d86bec2d8
#
_entry.id   f1d115ea823b45764b3a033d86bec2d8
#
_cell.length_a   1.000
_cell.length_b   1.000
_cell.length_c   1.000
_cell.angle_alpha   90.00
_cell.angle_beta   90.00
_cell.angle_gamma   90.00
#
_symmetry.space_group_name_H-M   'P 1'
#
loop_
_entity.id
_entity.type
_entity.pdbx_description
1 polymer ?
#
loop_
_entity_poly.entity_id
_entity_poly.type
_entity_poly.pdbx_seq_one_letter_code
_entity_poly.pdbx_strand_id
1 'polypeptide(L)'
;MSYVPLPTVYEREGRTERAWDIYSRLLRDRIIFIGTPINDFVANAVIAQMLFLQMEDPKKDISLYINSPGGSVTDGMAIYDTMNFLQCDIVTYCVGQAASMATLLLAAGTKGKRYALPNSRVMMHLSLIHISEP
;
A
#
# COMPACT_ATOMS: atom_id res chain seq x y z
N MET A 1 -13.25 -11.86 -19.59
CA MET A 1 -12.61 -11.33 -18.38
C MET A 1 -12.56 -12.40 -17.30
N SER A 2 -11.40 -12.63 -16.77
CA SER A 2 -11.28 -13.60 -15.69
C SER A 2 -11.54 -12.93 -14.34
N TYR A 3 -12.17 -13.67 -13.46
CA TYR A 3 -12.47 -13.21 -12.13
C TYR A 3 -11.78 -14.12 -11.13
N VAL A 4 -10.98 -13.54 -10.24
CA VAL A 4 -10.30 -14.29 -9.20
C VAL A 4 -10.97 -13.94 -7.87
N PRO A 5 -11.61 -14.88 -7.22
CA PRO A 5 -12.22 -14.61 -5.93
C PRO A 5 -11.16 -14.32 -4.88
N LEU A 6 -11.54 -13.53 -3.90
CA LEU A 6 -10.67 -13.20 -2.78
C LEU A 6 -10.38 -14.49 -1.97
N PRO A 7 -9.11 -14.87 -1.83
CA PRO A 7 -8.79 -16.10 -1.07
C PRO A 7 -9.17 -15.98 0.40
N THR A 8 -9.58 -17.10 0.97
CA THR A 8 -9.92 -17.20 2.39
C THR A 8 -8.87 -18.05 3.08
N VAL A 9 -8.41 -17.57 4.24
CA VAL A 9 -7.46 -18.27 5.08
C VAL A 9 -8.17 -18.74 6.34
N TYR A 10 -8.01 -20.01 6.70
CA TYR A 10 -8.58 -20.56 7.91
C TYR A 10 -7.47 -20.78 8.93
N GLU A 11 -7.70 -20.27 10.13
CA GLU A 11 -6.75 -20.44 11.23
C GLU A 11 -7.45 -21.00 12.44
N ARG A 12 -6.76 -21.90 13.15
CA ARG A 12 -7.29 -22.44 14.38
C ARG A 12 -6.66 -21.71 15.55
N GLU A 13 -7.51 -21.18 16.44
CA GLU A 13 -7.07 -20.55 17.69
C GLU A 13 -7.70 -21.35 18.83
N GLY A 14 -6.90 -22.24 19.45
CA GLY A 14 -7.43 -23.16 20.48
C GLY A 14 -8.49 -24.06 19.88
N ARG A 15 -9.72 -23.95 20.37
CA ARG A 15 -10.86 -24.76 19.89
C ARG A 15 -11.65 -24.02 18.82
N THR A 16 -11.31 -22.78 18.54
CA THR A 16 -12.04 -21.94 17.59
C THR A 16 -11.31 -21.90 16.27
N GLU A 17 -12.03 -22.06 15.18
CA GLU A 17 -11.53 -21.85 13.84
C GLU A 17 -12.01 -20.50 13.37
N ARG A 18 -11.10 -19.68 12.82
CA ARG A 18 -11.43 -18.37 12.32
C ARG A 18 -11.11 -18.28 10.84
N ALA A 19 -12.03 -17.71 10.08
CA ALA A 19 -11.85 -17.46 8.65
C ALA A 19 -11.52 -16.01 8.42
N TRP A 20 -10.51 -15.76 7.57
CA TRP A 20 -10.07 -14.42 7.19
C TRP A 20 -10.04 -14.32 5.68
N ASP A 21 -10.43 -13.17 5.11
CA ASP A 21 -9.99 -12.91 3.75
C ASP A 21 -8.49 -12.63 3.78
N ILE A 22 -7.80 -12.80 2.64
CA ILE A 22 -6.33 -12.72 2.64
C ILE A 22 -5.82 -11.34 3.06
N TYR A 23 -6.50 -10.27 2.66
CA TYR A 23 -6.04 -8.92 3.01
C TYR A 23 -6.22 -8.63 4.49
N SER A 24 -7.32 -9.07 5.08
CA SER A 24 -7.54 -8.92 6.52
C SER A 24 -6.52 -9.71 7.33
N ARG A 25 -6.15 -10.89 6.84
CA ARG A 25 -5.14 -11.71 7.52
C ARG A 25 -3.77 -11.05 7.45
N LEU A 26 -3.40 -10.50 6.31
CA LEU A 26 -2.14 -9.77 6.17
C LEU A 26 -2.12 -8.52 7.05
N LEU A 27 -3.25 -7.84 7.14
CA LEU A 27 -3.36 -6.64 7.97
C LEU A 27 -3.07 -6.94 9.43
N ARG A 28 -3.44 -8.12 9.91
CA ARG A 28 -3.14 -8.54 11.28
C ARG A 28 -1.64 -8.52 11.55
N ASP A 29 -0.83 -8.81 10.55
CA ASP A 29 0.63 -8.75 10.64
C ASP A 29 1.18 -7.41 10.15
N ARG A 30 0.33 -6.39 10.07
CA ARG A 30 0.69 -5.01 9.73
C ARG A 30 1.17 -4.87 8.28
N ILE A 31 0.57 -5.66 7.40
CA ILE A 31 0.89 -5.64 5.97
C ILE A 31 -0.29 -5.06 5.21
N ILE A 32 -0.02 -4.04 4.41
CA ILE A 32 -0.99 -3.41 3.51
C ILE A 32 -0.50 -3.62 2.08
N PHE A 33 -1.41 -3.91 1.17
CA PHE A 33 -1.08 -4.18 -0.22
C PHE A 33 -1.84 -3.24 -1.16
N ILE A 34 -1.10 -2.54 -2.02
CA ILE A 34 -1.67 -1.77 -3.12
C ILE A 34 -1.35 -2.54 -4.40
N GLY A 35 -2.35 -3.25 -4.92
CA GLY A 35 -2.17 -4.13 -6.08
C GLY A 35 -2.97 -3.73 -7.32
N THR A 36 -3.48 -2.50 -7.35
CA THR A 36 -4.33 -2.01 -8.43
C THR A 36 -3.99 -0.55 -8.71
N PRO A 37 -4.57 0.04 -9.79
CA PRO A 37 -4.52 1.50 -9.93
C PRO A 37 -5.09 2.18 -8.69
N ILE A 38 -4.57 3.37 -8.40
CA ILE A 38 -4.95 4.13 -7.20
C ILE A 38 -6.16 5.00 -7.53
N ASN A 39 -7.27 4.73 -6.87
CA ASN A 39 -8.48 5.53 -6.94
C ASN A 39 -8.94 5.87 -5.52
N ASP A 40 -10.11 6.50 -5.40
CA ASP A 40 -10.62 6.91 -4.09
C ASP A 40 -10.89 5.72 -3.17
N PHE A 41 -11.40 4.61 -3.68
CA PHE A 41 -11.62 3.41 -2.87
C PHE A 41 -10.32 2.88 -2.30
N VAL A 42 -9.31 2.75 -3.14
CA VAL A 42 -8.00 2.25 -2.73
C VAL A 42 -7.38 3.19 -1.70
N ALA A 43 -7.40 4.48 -1.98
CA ALA A 43 -6.81 5.47 -1.08
C ALA A 43 -7.48 5.44 0.30
N ASN A 44 -8.81 5.45 0.33
CA ASN A 44 -9.54 5.45 1.59
C ASN A 44 -9.31 4.16 2.38
N ALA A 45 -9.26 3.02 1.70
CA ALA A 45 -8.99 1.74 2.36
C ALA A 45 -7.58 1.70 2.96
N VAL A 46 -6.59 2.16 2.20
CA VAL A 46 -5.20 2.17 2.67
C VAL A 46 -5.04 3.12 3.85
N ILE A 47 -5.61 4.31 3.76
CA ILE A 47 -5.55 5.31 4.84
C ILE A 47 -6.20 4.76 6.10
N ALA A 48 -7.39 4.17 5.97
CA ALA A 48 -8.09 3.58 7.12
C ALA A 48 -7.26 2.49 7.79
N GLN A 49 -6.63 1.63 6.98
CA GLN A 49 -5.77 0.57 7.51
C GLN A 49 -4.55 1.14 8.22
N MET A 50 -3.94 2.18 7.67
CA MET A 50 -2.79 2.83 8.30
C MET A 50 -3.18 3.44 9.66
N LEU A 51 -4.31 4.14 9.71
CA LEU A 51 -4.79 4.73 10.96
C LEU A 51 -5.09 3.66 12.01
N PHE A 52 -5.71 2.58 11.59
CA PHE A 52 -6.00 1.46 12.47
C PHE A 52 -4.73 0.85 13.05
N LEU A 53 -3.73 0.62 12.22
CA LEU A 53 -2.47 0.02 12.68
C LEU A 53 -1.71 0.94 13.62
N GLN A 54 -1.76 2.25 13.38
CA GLN A 54 -1.15 3.19 14.31
C GLN A 54 -1.83 3.18 15.67
N MET A 55 -3.16 3.07 15.71
CA MET A 55 -3.89 2.96 16.95
C MET A 55 -3.52 1.69 17.72
N GLU A 56 -3.28 0.60 16.99
CA GLU A 56 -2.90 -0.66 17.63
C GLU A 56 -1.53 -0.57 18.28
N ASP A 57 -0.54 -0.05 17.56
CA ASP A 57 0.80 0.13 18.09
C ASP A 57 1.57 1.15 17.24
N PRO A 58 1.74 2.37 17.76
CA PRO A 58 2.43 3.42 17.00
C PRO A 58 3.94 3.21 16.86
N LYS A 59 4.50 2.22 17.55
CA LYS A 59 5.96 1.97 17.53
C LYS A 59 6.37 0.86 16.58
N LYS A 60 5.43 0.07 16.08
CA LYS A 60 5.75 -1.02 15.16
C LYS A 60 5.64 -0.56 13.72
N ASP A 61 6.52 -1.09 12.88
CA ASP A 61 6.54 -0.79 11.46
C ASP A 61 5.26 -1.26 10.77
N ILE A 62 4.87 -0.53 9.75
CA ILE A 62 3.84 -0.93 8.79
C ILE A 62 4.56 -1.30 7.51
N SER A 63 4.22 -2.43 6.92
CA SER A 63 4.78 -2.85 5.64
C SER A 63 3.77 -2.58 4.52
N LEU A 64 4.16 -1.78 3.55
CA LEU A 64 3.33 -1.42 2.41
C LEU A 64 3.94 -2.02 1.15
N TYR A 65 3.24 -3.00 0.58
CA TYR A 65 3.65 -3.64 -0.68
C TYR A 65 2.92 -2.95 -1.82
N ILE A 66 3.65 -2.60 -2.87
CA ILE A 66 3.14 -1.81 -3.98
C ILE A 66 3.36 -2.56 -5.30
N ASN A 67 2.27 -2.81 -6.00
CA ASN A 67 2.27 -3.32 -7.37
C ASN A 67 1.19 -2.55 -8.12
N SER A 68 1.54 -1.36 -8.60
CA SER A 68 0.55 -0.43 -9.13
C SER A 68 1.14 0.43 -10.25
N PRO A 69 0.36 0.68 -11.31
CA PRO A 69 0.78 1.61 -12.36
C PRO A 69 0.59 3.09 -11.97
N GLY A 70 0.11 3.36 -10.75
CA GLY A 70 -0.23 4.70 -10.33
C GLY A 70 -1.72 4.95 -10.42
N GLY A 71 -2.11 6.20 -10.61
CA GLY A 71 -3.53 6.56 -10.72
C GLY A 71 -3.76 8.01 -10.36
N SER A 72 -4.85 8.27 -9.66
CA SER A 72 -5.26 9.61 -9.29
C SER A 72 -4.21 10.32 -8.43
N VAL A 73 -3.82 11.51 -8.83
CA VAL A 73 -2.85 12.31 -8.09
C VAL A 73 -3.41 12.70 -6.72
N THR A 74 -4.65 13.15 -6.69
CA THR A 74 -5.30 13.54 -5.42
C THR A 74 -5.34 12.38 -4.43
N ASP A 75 -5.75 11.22 -4.91
CA ASP A 75 -5.86 10.03 -4.05
C ASP A 75 -4.49 9.53 -3.59
N GLY A 76 -3.51 9.55 -4.48
CA GLY A 76 -2.14 9.19 -4.12
C GLY A 76 -1.54 10.16 -3.11
N MET A 77 -1.80 11.46 -3.26
CA MET A 77 -1.31 12.45 -2.31
C MET A 77 -1.96 12.30 -0.94
N ALA A 78 -3.21 11.86 -0.89
CA ALA A 78 -3.87 11.58 0.38
C ALA A 78 -3.15 10.46 1.14
N ILE A 79 -2.74 9.41 0.42
CA ILE A 79 -1.96 8.32 1.03
C ILE A 79 -0.59 8.85 1.46
N TYR A 80 0.05 9.62 0.60
CA TYR A 80 1.37 10.20 0.88
C TYR A 80 1.35 11.04 2.16
N ASP A 81 0.38 11.93 2.27
CA ASP A 81 0.24 12.78 3.46
C ASP A 81 0.01 11.96 4.71
N THR A 82 -0.78 10.90 4.60
CA THR A 82 -1.03 9.99 5.72
C THR A 82 0.27 9.30 6.15
N MET A 83 1.05 8.82 5.19
CA MET A 83 2.33 8.18 5.50
C MET A 83 3.25 9.12 6.29
N ASN A 84 3.27 10.40 5.92
CA ASN A 84 4.10 11.39 6.62
C ASN A 84 3.51 11.82 7.96
N PHE A 85 2.21 11.68 8.13
CA PHE A 85 1.52 12.04 9.37
C PHE A 85 1.70 10.99 10.48
N LEU A 86 1.82 9.72 10.10
CA LEU A 86 1.90 8.62 11.06
C LEU A 86 3.22 8.63 11.83
N GLN A 87 3.18 8.13 13.06
CA GLN A 87 4.37 7.92 13.87
C GLN A 87 5.08 6.62 13.53
N CYS A 88 4.33 5.63 13.05
CA CYS A 88 4.91 4.36 12.62
C CYS A 88 5.87 4.58 11.46
N ASP A 89 6.99 3.87 11.46
CA ASP A 89 7.81 3.76 10.26
C ASP A 89 7.07 2.93 9.24
N ILE A 90 7.23 3.30 7.97
CA ILE A 90 6.58 2.57 6.88
C ILE A 90 7.65 1.99 5.97
N VAL A 91 7.68 0.66 5.93
CA VAL A 91 8.57 -0.08 5.06
C VAL A 91 7.85 -0.27 3.74
N THR A 92 8.45 0.16 2.65
CA THR A 92 7.82 0.03 1.33
C THR A 92 8.55 -0.98 0.47
N TYR A 93 7.78 -1.78 -0.28
CA TYR A 93 8.29 -2.82 -1.17
C TYR A 93 7.64 -2.68 -2.53
N CYS A 94 8.44 -2.63 -3.58
CA CYS A 94 7.92 -2.71 -4.94
C CYS A 94 7.92 -4.18 -5.39
N VAL A 95 6.74 -4.67 -5.76
CA VAL A 95 6.53 -6.01 -6.32
C VAL A 95 5.91 -5.82 -7.69
N GLY A 96 6.53 -6.36 -8.73
CA GLY A 96 6.03 -6.17 -10.09
C GLY A 96 6.37 -4.79 -10.62
N GLN A 97 5.58 -3.80 -10.28
CA GLN A 97 5.88 -2.43 -10.73
C GLN A 97 5.39 -1.37 -9.73
N ALA A 98 6.06 -0.25 -9.77
CA ALA A 98 5.58 0.98 -9.18
C ALA A 98 5.82 2.08 -10.21
N ALA A 99 4.77 2.69 -10.70
CA ALA A 99 4.87 3.71 -11.75
C ALA A 99 4.09 4.96 -11.36
N SER A 100 4.58 6.12 -11.78
CA SER A 100 3.92 7.40 -11.58
C SER A 100 3.65 7.64 -10.09
N MET A 101 2.39 7.83 -9.70
CA MET A 101 1.99 8.09 -8.31
C MET A 101 2.42 6.97 -7.35
N ALA A 102 2.42 5.72 -7.83
CA ALA A 102 2.87 4.59 -7.02
C ALA A 102 4.36 4.68 -6.70
N THR A 103 5.16 5.23 -7.62
CA THR A 103 6.59 5.46 -7.37
C THR A 103 6.78 6.47 -6.25
N LEU A 104 5.94 7.50 -6.18
CA LEU A 104 6.00 8.49 -5.11
C LEU A 104 5.74 7.81 -3.75
N LEU A 105 4.75 6.91 -3.70
CA LEU A 105 4.44 6.20 -2.46
C LEU A 105 5.57 5.26 -2.05
N LEU A 106 6.20 4.60 -3.00
CA LEU A 106 7.36 3.76 -2.74
C LEU A 106 8.50 4.62 -2.13
N ALA A 107 8.75 5.77 -2.73
CA ALA A 107 9.80 6.68 -2.28
C ALA A 107 9.46 7.35 -0.94
N ALA A 108 8.19 7.39 -0.57
CA ALA A 108 7.73 7.98 0.68
C ALA A 108 7.95 7.08 1.90
N GLY A 109 8.39 5.85 1.69
CA GLY A 109 8.75 4.95 2.79
C GLY A 109 9.83 5.55 3.66
N THR A 110 9.92 5.08 4.88
CA THR A 110 10.91 5.55 5.84
C THR A 110 12.32 5.34 5.27
N LYS A 111 13.17 6.34 5.43
CA LYS A 111 14.54 6.29 4.92
C LYS A 111 15.26 5.03 5.42
N GLY A 112 15.85 4.29 4.50
CA GLY A 112 16.51 3.02 4.81
C GLY A 112 15.59 1.82 4.83
N LYS A 113 14.29 2.03 4.64
CA LYS A 113 13.28 0.96 4.68
C LYS A 113 12.45 0.94 3.39
N ARG A 114 13.09 1.15 2.25
CA ARG A 114 12.47 1.17 0.92
C ARG A 114 13.15 0.13 0.06
N TYR A 115 12.38 -0.80 -0.49
CA TYR A 115 12.90 -1.96 -1.19
C TYR A 115 12.19 -2.18 -2.52
N ALA A 116 12.90 -2.79 -3.45
CA ALA A 116 12.32 -3.26 -4.71
C ALA A 116 12.80 -4.68 -4.96
N LEU A 117 11.89 -5.57 -5.31
CA LEU A 117 12.27 -6.95 -5.60
C LEU A 117 13.06 -7.00 -6.92
N PRO A 118 13.92 -8.03 -7.12
CA PRO A 118 14.89 -8.02 -8.21
C PRO A 118 14.32 -7.84 -9.62
N ASN A 119 13.13 -8.34 -9.88
CA ASN A 119 12.53 -8.27 -11.20
C ASN A 119 11.44 -7.20 -11.28
N SER A 120 11.35 -6.33 -10.29
CA SER A 120 10.36 -5.27 -10.29
C SER A 120 10.83 -4.10 -11.14
N ARG A 121 9.86 -3.28 -11.56
CA ARG A 121 10.11 -2.08 -12.35
C ARG A 121 9.64 -0.87 -11.57
N VAL A 122 10.51 0.12 -11.45
CA VAL A 122 10.17 1.40 -10.84
C VAL A 122 10.27 2.46 -11.92
N MET A 123 9.18 3.16 -12.19
CA MET A 123 9.11 4.13 -13.27
C MET A 123 8.56 5.46 -12.78
N MET A 124 9.22 6.54 -13.16
CA MET A 124 8.73 7.88 -12.92
C MET A 124 8.75 8.66 -14.22
N HIS A 125 7.66 9.36 -14.50
CA HIS A 125 7.57 10.17 -15.70
C HIS A 125 6.81 11.45 -15.39
N LEU A 126 7.02 12.47 -16.22
CA LEU A 126 6.31 13.73 -16.09
C LEU A 126 4.87 13.56 -16.52
N SER A 127 3.97 14.19 -15.76
CA SER A 127 2.58 14.27 -16.16
C SER A 127 2.41 15.29 -17.26
N LEU A 128 1.60 14.98 -18.27
CA LEU A 128 1.26 15.93 -19.31
C LEU A 128 0.52 17.14 -18.76
N ILE A 129 -0.22 16.97 -17.70
CA ILE A 129 -0.91 18.07 -17.05
C ILE A 129 0.06 19.11 -16.54
N HIS A 130 1.16 18.68 -15.97
CA HIS A 130 2.18 19.61 -15.48
C HIS A 130 2.91 20.29 -16.62
N ILE A 131 3.10 19.59 -17.73
CA ILE A 131 3.79 20.14 -18.88
C ILE A 131 2.97 21.25 -19.53
N SER A 132 1.65 21.11 -19.52
CA SER A 132 0.76 22.08 -20.14
C SER A 132 0.56 23.36 -19.32
N GLU A 133 1.00 23.36 -18.09
CA GLU A 133 0.88 24.52 -17.22
C GLU A 133 1.88 25.59 -17.62
N PRO A 134 1.44 26.85 -17.79
CA PRO A 134 2.37 27.93 -18.06
C PRO A 134 3.19 28.30 -16.84
#